data_10520985dbf74f117b47cdd48fc8f49e
#
_entry.id   10520985dbf74f117b47cdd48fc8f49e
#
_cell.length_a   1.000
_cell.length_b   1.000
_cell.length_c   1.000
_cell.angle_alpha   90.00
_cell.angle_beta   90.00
_cell.angle_gamma   90.00
#
_symmetry.space_group_name_H-M   'P 1'
#
loop_
_entity.id
_entity.type
_entity.pdbx_description
1 polymer ?
#
loop_
_entity_poly.entity_id
_entity_poly.type
_entity_poly.pdbx_seq_one_letter_code
_entity_poly.pdbx_strand_id
1 'polypeptide(L)'
;MTNVLFDLISLQDYRSGGGEYVKKVFDELLLCNSINIYGVYDSELLFIDNDFDEFSKQIEMFDIRKMKLSNIINVCKIDILFIGIIQRYNPYDLNNIYCKVICVMHDIGDIEITQNNIHFMYKHTIKNYIKLTIDYWNEKSKYSTKNRVLKQYGNIRQFLGKANVSLYTVSNYSSSSILYFFPELKVKNITVLYPPPKSYIRCDNIDDVTIQNLFSSGKRYLLFVNANRDNKNFNVLNKCIDKVVSNFPNMYIVVTGLNMQVETKNVIALGYVSNSDMENLYQKAWALIYASYTEGFGYPPIESLKYSVPVITSNVCSMPEILSNAVLYFSPFYENDLFFKIVQLHKEYQYYQ
;
A
#
# COMPACT_ATOMS: atom_id res chain seq x y z
N MET A 1 8.26 28.75 -17.55
CA MET A 1 7.97 27.33 -17.24
C MET A 1 8.40 27.07 -15.81
N THR A 2 7.63 26.31 -15.05
CA THR A 2 7.95 25.92 -13.68
C THR A 2 8.84 24.68 -13.71
N ASN A 3 9.97 24.71 -13.03
CA ASN A 3 10.90 23.59 -12.93
C ASN A 3 10.53 22.70 -11.74
N VAL A 4 10.18 21.45 -12.00
CA VAL A 4 9.77 20.47 -10.99
C VAL A 4 10.83 19.37 -10.89
N LEU A 5 11.38 19.14 -9.71
CA LEU A 5 12.20 17.97 -9.42
C LEU A 5 11.31 16.88 -8.83
N PHE A 6 11.19 15.76 -9.53
CA PHE A 6 10.34 14.65 -9.18
C PHE A 6 11.16 13.54 -8.51
N ASP A 7 10.70 13.07 -7.36
CA ASP A 7 11.30 11.95 -6.62
C ASP A 7 10.94 10.61 -7.26
N LEU A 8 11.86 10.05 -8.04
CA LEU A 8 11.74 8.72 -8.65
C LEU A 8 12.13 7.58 -7.69
N ILE A 9 12.75 7.86 -6.54
CA ILE A 9 13.11 6.82 -5.54
C ILE A 9 11.86 6.10 -5.05
N SER A 10 10.75 6.80 -4.99
CA SER A 10 9.44 6.21 -4.66
C SER A 10 8.99 5.11 -5.62
N LEU A 11 9.58 5.03 -6.82
CA LEU A 11 9.28 4.06 -7.88
C LEU A 11 10.30 2.94 -7.98
N GLN A 12 11.41 3.01 -7.22
CA GLN A 12 12.45 1.99 -7.20
C GLN A 12 12.16 0.87 -6.20
N ASP A 13 12.86 -0.28 -6.32
CA ASP A 13 12.83 -1.51 -5.54
C ASP A 13 11.54 -2.33 -5.62
N TYR A 14 10.38 -1.77 -5.45
CA TYR A 14 9.11 -2.50 -5.57
C TYR A 14 7.92 -1.55 -5.79
N ARG A 15 6.96 -2.02 -6.55
CA ARG A 15 5.68 -1.32 -6.71
C ARG A 15 4.78 -1.59 -5.51
N SER A 16 4.32 -0.50 -4.90
CA SER A 16 3.31 -0.51 -3.85
C SER A 16 2.12 0.32 -4.31
N GLY A 17 0.99 0.27 -3.59
CA GLY A 17 -0.13 1.19 -3.87
C GLY A 17 0.31 2.66 -3.87
N GLY A 18 1.24 3.04 -2.98
CA GLY A 18 1.84 4.38 -2.99
C GLY A 18 2.70 4.62 -4.25
N GLY A 19 3.50 3.64 -4.68
CA GLY A 19 4.26 3.74 -5.92
C GLY A 19 3.38 3.90 -7.15
N GLU A 20 2.28 3.16 -7.24
CA GLU A 20 1.28 3.32 -8.32
C GLU A 20 0.68 4.73 -8.35
N TYR A 21 0.37 5.29 -7.18
CA TYR A 21 -0.07 6.68 -7.06
C TYR A 21 0.98 7.65 -7.62
N VAL A 22 2.25 7.48 -7.20
CA VAL A 22 3.36 8.33 -7.63
C VAL A 22 3.59 8.23 -9.13
N LYS A 23 3.56 7.01 -9.70
CA LYS A 23 3.69 6.81 -11.17
C LYS A 23 2.59 7.54 -11.92
N LYS A 24 1.34 7.47 -11.46
CA LYS A 24 0.24 8.22 -12.07
C LYS A 24 0.41 9.72 -12.01
N VAL A 25 0.86 10.25 -10.87
CA VAL A 25 1.17 11.69 -10.77
C VAL A 25 2.27 12.08 -11.75
N PHE A 26 3.28 11.24 -11.89
CA PHE A 26 4.36 11.47 -12.87
C PHE A 26 3.84 11.49 -14.30
N ASP A 27 3.05 10.50 -14.69
CA ASP A 27 2.49 10.38 -16.04
C ASP A 27 1.61 11.59 -16.40
N GLU A 28 0.78 12.05 -15.47
CA GLU A 28 -0.05 13.24 -15.67
C GLU A 28 0.77 14.53 -15.76
N LEU A 29 1.84 14.65 -14.98
CA LEU A 29 2.74 15.81 -15.06
C LEU A 29 3.48 15.88 -16.40
N LEU A 30 3.85 14.74 -17.00
CA LEU A 30 4.47 14.69 -18.33
C LEU A 30 3.57 15.27 -19.43
N LEU A 31 2.26 15.25 -19.27
CA LEU A 31 1.29 15.83 -20.21
C LEU A 31 1.18 17.36 -20.09
N CYS A 32 1.76 17.96 -19.04
CA CYS A 32 1.65 19.39 -18.77
C CYS A 32 2.73 20.20 -19.50
N ASN A 33 2.37 20.90 -20.58
CA ASN A 33 3.30 21.71 -21.38
C ASN A 33 3.88 22.95 -20.65
N SER A 34 3.39 23.30 -19.48
CA SER A 34 3.81 24.50 -18.72
C SER A 34 4.92 24.23 -17.69
N ILE A 35 5.35 22.98 -17.55
CA ILE A 35 6.35 22.55 -16.57
C ILE A 35 7.52 21.85 -17.26
N ASN A 36 8.71 22.01 -16.67
CA ASN A 36 9.89 21.19 -16.99
C ASN A 36 10.07 20.20 -15.84
N ILE A 37 10.19 18.92 -16.15
CA ILE A 37 10.36 17.87 -15.15
C ILE A 37 11.81 17.39 -15.18
N TYR A 38 12.40 17.30 -13.99
CA TYR A 38 13.68 16.67 -13.71
C TYR A 38 13.43 15.50 -12.75
N GLY A 39 14.18 14.41 -12.89
CA GLY A 39 14.07 13.26 -12.02
C GLY A 39 15.24 13.13 -11.05
N VAL A 40 14.98 12.72 -9.80
CA VAL A 40 16.04 12.30 -8.88
C VAL A 40 15.85 10.84 -8.48
N TYR A 41 16.92 10.04 -8.58
CA TYR A 41 16.92 8.61 -8.26
C TYR A 41 18.14 8.22 -7.42
N ASP A 42 18.13 7.00 -6.88
CA ASP A 42 19.24 6.42 -6.13
C ASP A 42 19.83 5.24 -6.91
N SER A 43 21.09 5.33 -7.34
CA SER A 43 21.75 4.29 -8.13
C SER A 43 22.01 2.97 -7.36
N GLU A 44 21.85 2.96 -6.04
CA GLU A 44 21.91 1.73 -5.22
C GLU A 44 20.59 0.95 -5.22
N LEU A 45 19.51 1.54 -5.72
CA LEU A 45 18.18 0.94 -5.80
C LEU A 45 17.86 0.52 -7.24
N LEU A 46 17.06 -0.53 -7.40
CA LEU A 46 16.71 -1.04 -8.71
C LEU A 46 15.42 -0.40 -9.23
N PHE A 47 15.41 -0.02 -10.49
CA PHE A 47 14.16 0.25 -11.19
C PHE A 47 13.49 -1.06 -11.58
N ILE A 48 12.16 -1.03 -11.57
CA ILE A 48 11.35 -2.19 -11.93
C ILE A 48 11.13 -2.16 -13.45
N ASP A 49 11.18 -3.32 -14.06
CA ASP A 49 11.03 -3.48 -15.51
C ASP A 49 12.03 -2.58 -16.29
N ASN A 50 11.56 -1.84 -17.28
CA ASN A 50 12.34 -0.90 -18.08
C ASN A 50 12.12 0.57 -17.68
N ASP A 51 11.63 0.83 -16.47
CA ASP A 51 11.25 2.18 -16.03
C ASP A 51 12.41 3.19 -16.13
N PHE A 52 13.67 2.76 -15.87
CA PHE A 52 14.84 3.65 -16.01
C PHE A 52 15.01 4.15 -17.45
N ASP A 53 14.96 3.24 -18.41
CA ASP A 53 15.14 3.58 -19.83
C ASP A 53 13.97 4.41 -20.36
N GLU A 54 12.78 4.15 -19.85
CA GLU A 54 11.59 4.93 -20.18
C GLU A 54 11.69 6.36 -19.66
N PHE A 55 12.03 6.54 -18.38
CA PHE A 55 12.13 7.87 -17.77
C PHE A 55 13.29 8.68 -18.34
N SER A 56 14.46 8.05 -18.55
CA SER A 56 15.65 8.73 -19.08
C SER A 56 15.49 9.26 -20.51
N LYS A 57 14.55 8.72 -21.29
CA LYS A 57 14.19 9.24 -22.60
C LYS A 57 13.27 10.46 -22.55
N GLN A 58 12.55 10.64 -21.43
CA GLN A 58 11.53 11.66 -21.30
C GLN A 58 12.00 12.88 -20.49
N ILE A 59 12.89 12.66 -19.50
CA ILE A 59 13.36 13.71 -18.60
C ILE A 59 14.85 13.57 -18.29
N GLU A 60 15.47 14.67 -17.86
CA GLU A 60 16.82 14.64 -17.30
C GLU A 60 16.81 14.08 -15.89
N MET A 61 17.70 13.11 -15.62
CA MET A 61 17.71 12.35 -14.35
C MET A 61 19.05 12.53 -13.61
N PHE A 62 18.98 12.72 -12.30
CA PHE A 62 20.13 12.92 -11.42
C PHE A 62 20.24 11.82 -10.36
N ASP A 63 21.44 11.29 -10.22
CA ASP A 63 21.76 10.31 -9.17
C ASP A 63 22.11 11.04 -7.86
N ILE A 64 21.31 10.78 -6.82
CA ILE A 64 21.50 11.38 -5.48
C ILE A 64 22.82 10.96 -4.83
N ARG A 65 23.41 9.83 -5.24
CA ARG A 65 24.71 9.37 -4.75
C ARG A 65 25.88 10.16 -5.34
N LYS A 66 25.68 10.73 -6.52
CA LYS A 66 26.72 11.52 -7.23
C LYS A 66 26.58 13.02 -6.99
N MET A 67 25.35 13.50 -6.80
CA MET A 67 25.09 14.92 -6.62
C MET A 67 24.09 15.16 -5.47
N LYS A 68 24.46 16.01 -4.52
CA LYS A 68 23.56 16.37 -3.40
C LYS A 68 22.29 17.05 -3.92
N LEU A 69 21.16 16.76 -3.29
CA LEU A 69 19.84 17.28 -3.65
C LEU A 69 19.84 18.82 -3.73
N SER A 70 20.48 19.51 -2.79
CA SER A 70 20.60 20.97 -2.78
C SER A 70 21.34 21.52 -4.02
N ASN A 71 22.34 20.79 -4.52
CA ASN A 71 23.08 21.18 -5.72
C ASN A 71 22.22 20.99 -6.99
N ILE A 72 21.47 19.86 -7.07
CA ILE A 72 20.53 19.62 -8.17
C ILE A 72 19.49 20.76 -8.22
N ILE A 73 18.90 21.10 -7.07
CA ILE A 73 17.92 22.18 -6.94
C ILE A 73 18.49 23.51 -7.47
N ASN A 74 19.73 23.85 -7.10
CA ASN A 74 20.35 25.09 -7.50
C ASN A 74 20.72 25.12 -8.99
N VAL A 75 21.33 24.04 -9.49
CA VAL A 75 21.78 23.95 -10.90
C VAL A 75 20.59 23.98 -11.86
N CYS A 76 19.55 23.21 -11.58
CA CYS A 76 18.35 23.13 -12.41
C CYS A 76 17.33 24.24 -12.10
N LYS A 77 17.63 25.15 -11.15
CA LYS A 77 16.73 26.25 -10.72
C LYS A 77 15.34 25.70 -10.42
N ILE A 78 15.28 24.70 -9.55
CA ILE A 78 14.03 24.02 -9.20
C ILE A 78 13.09 24.91 -8.40
N ASP A 79 11.88 25.09 -8.87
CA ASP A 79 10.81 25.83 -8.19
C ASP A 79 10.06 24.94 -7.18
N ILE A 80 9.84 23.67 -7.58
CA ILE A 80 9.07 22.71 -6.78
C ILE A 80 9.80 21.37 -6.71
N LEU A 81 10.01 20.86 -5.49
CA LEU A 81 10.41 19.48 -5.23
C LEU A 81 9.15 18.66 -4.89
N PHE A 82 8.87 17.62 -5.65
CA PHE A 82 7.79 16.68 -5.37
C PHE A 82 8.34 15.40 -4.74
N ILE A 83 7.81 15.03 -3.57
CA ILE A 83 8.17 13.82 -2.83
C ILE A 83 6.92 12.94 -2.69
N GLY A 84 6.88 11.87 -3.45
CA GLY A 84 5.68 11.03 -3.56
C GLY A 84 5.42 10.12 -2.37
N ILE A 85 6.46 9.66 -1.66
CA ILE A 85 6.35 8.84 -0.44
C ILE A 85 7.39 9.30 0.58
N ILE A 86 7.03 10.27 1.41
CA ILE A 86 7.96 10.86 2.37
C ILE A 86 8.52 9.86 3.39
N GLN A 87 7.78 8.79 3.69
CA GLN A 87 8.21 7.75 4.62
C GLN A 87 9.44 6.96 4.14
N ARG A 88 9.69 6.94 2.83
CA ARG A 88 10.88 6.31 2.23
C ARG A 88 12.10 7.21 2.17
N TYR A 89 11.99 8.42 2.68
CA TYR A 89 12.94 9.50 2.52
C TYR A 89 14.14 9.39 3.47
N ASN A 90 14.96 8.38 3.34
CA ASN A 90 16.11 8.17 4.19
C ASN A 90 17.47 8.68 3.64
N PRO A 91 17.70 8.83 2.31
CA PRO A 91 19.02 9.21 1.79
C PRO A 91 19.22 10.72 1.63
N TYR A 92 18.21 11.55 1.86
CA TYR A 92 18.29 12.97 1.53
C TYR A 92 18.67 13.85 2.74
N ASP A 93 19.58 14.79 2.50
CA ASP A 93 19.74 15.95 3.40
C ASP A 93 18.61 16.95 3.16
N LEU A 94 17.58 16.86 3.97
CA LEU A 94 16.39 17.72 3.91
C LEU A 94 16.63 19.13 4.50
N ASN A 95 17.84 19.42 5.01
CA ASN A 95 18.04 20.64 5.79
C ASN A 95 18.16 21.91 4.91
N ASN A 96 18.74 21.80 3.73
CA ASN A 96 19.08 22.94 2.87
C ASN A 96 18.20 23.03 1.63
N ILE A 97 16.90 22.79 1.77
CA ILE A 97 15.92 22.89 0.69
C ILE A 97 15.10 24.16 0.84
N TYR A 98 15.26 25.08 -0.10
CA TYR A 98 14.62 26.40 -0.10
C TYR A 98 13.49 26.56 -1.11
N CYS A 99 13.41 25.68 -2.13
CA CYS A 99 12.31 25.67 -3.07
C CYS A 99 11.00 25.23 -2.38
N LYS A 100 9.86 25.43 -3.03
CA LYS A 100 8.58 24.88 -2.56
C LYS A 100 8.65 23.35 -2.58
N VAL A 101 8.15 22.71 -1.55
CA VAL A 101 8.10 21.24 -1.46
C VAL A 101 6.65 20.77 -1.37
N ILE A 102 6.31 19.79 -2.17
CA ILE A 102 5.05 19.05 -2.11
C ILE A 102 5.38 17.64 -1.64
N CYS A 103 4.91 17.27 -0.45
CA CYS A 103 5.10 15.95 0.12
C CYS A 103 3.78 15.19 0.22
N VAL A 104 3.81 13.90 -0.10
CA VAL A 104 2.70 12.99 0.16
C VAL A 104 3.09 12.02 1.28
N MET A 105 2.26 11.95 2.31
CA MET A 105 2.34 10.95 3.37
C MET A 105 1.10 10.06 3.28
N HIS A 106 1.27 8.85 2.79
CA HIS A 106 0.13 7.96 2.51
C HIS A 106 -0.56 7.47 3.78
N ASP A 107 0.22 7.10 4.78
CA ASP A 107 -0.23 6.69 6.11
C ASP A 107 0.94 6.74 7.10
N ILE A 108 0.67 6.37 8.32
CA ILE A 108 1.67 6.14 9.37
C ILE A 108 1.44 4.80 10.05
N GLY A 109 1.06 3.81 9.23
CA GLY A 109 0.72 2.46 9.66
C GLY A 109 1.77 1.82 10.56
N ASP A 110 3.06 2.06 10.32
CA ASP A 110 4.15 1.54 11.16
C ASP A 110 4.06 2.07 12.60
N ILE A 111 3.68 3.35 12.77
CA ILE A 111 3.47 3.94 14.10
C ILE A 111 2.20 3.34 14.72
N GLU A 112 1.09 3.30 13.99
CA GLU A 112 -0.20 2.79 14.47
C GLU A 112 -0.07 1.32 14.92
N ILE A 113 0.55 0.46 14.11
CA ILE A 113 0.80 -0.94 14.42
C ILE A 113 1.61 -1.07 15.70
N THR A 114 2.67 -0.27 15.84
CA THR A 114 3.57 -0.34 16.98
C THR A 114 2.93 0.22 18.25
N GLN A 115 2.24 1.35 18.17
CA GLN A 115 1.59 1.98 19.33
C GLN A 115 0.40 1.18 19.86
N ASN A 116 -0.33 0.51 18.96
CA ASN A 116 -1.48 -0.31 19.32
C ASN A 116 -1.11 -1.79 19.54
N ASN A 117 0.17 -2.14 19.53
CA ASN A 117 0.66 -3.51 19.72
C ASN A 117 0.08 -4.54 18.72
N ILE A 118 -0.36 -4.10 17.55
CA ILE A 118 -0.95 -4.96 16.51
C ILE A 118 0.05 -6.02 16.04
N HIS A 119 1.34 -5.71 16.08
CA HIS A 119 2.41 -6.65 15.72
C HIS A 119 2.40 -7.95 16.54
N PHE A 120 1.81 -7.98 17.77
CA PHE A 120 1.62 -9.22 18.52
C PHE A 120 0.60 -10.17 17.89
N MET A 121 -0.25 -9.66 17.01
CA MET A 121 -1.26 -10.46 16.30
C MET A 121 -0.71 -11.13 15.05
N TYR A 122 0.51 -10.75 14.62
CA TYR A 122 1.18 -11.37 13.49
C TYR A 122 1.64 -12.79 13.83
N LYS A 123 1.86 -13.61 12.81
CA LYS A 123 2.44 -14.93 12.99
C LYS A 123 3.94 -14.80 13.25
N HIS A 124 4.38 -15.18 14.44
CA HIS A 124 5.80 -15.11 14.83
C HIS A 124 6.38 -16.50 15.10
N THR A 125 7.67 -16.63 14.86
CA THR A 125 8.44 -17.70 15.48
C THR A 125 8.52 -17.47 17.00
N ILE A 126 8.69 -18.53 17.79
CA ILE A 126 8.82 -18.44 19.26
C ILE A 126 9.90 -17.43 19.65
N LYS A 127 11.05 -17.43 18.93
CA LYS A 127 12.16 -16.50 19.18
C LYS A 127 11.73 -15.03 18.97
N ASN A 128 11.00 -14.75 17.89
CA ASN A 128 10.53 -13.40 17.61
C ASN A 128 9.44 -12.96 18.61
N TYR A 129 8.57 -13.86 19.03
CA TYR A 129 7.54 -13.56 20.03
C TYR A 129 8.17 -13.21 21.40
N ILE A 130 9.19 -13.97 21.85
CA ILE A 130 9.94 -13.67 23.06
C ILE A 130 10.62 -12.30 22.96
N LYS A 131 11.25 -12.00 21.81
CA LYS A 131 11.87 -10.69 21.57
C LYS A 131 10.88 -9.55 21.64
N LEU A 132 9.71 -9.68 21.01
CA LEU A 132 8.64 -8.69 21.08
C LEU A 132 8.13 -8.50 22.50
N THR A 133 7.98 -9.56 23.27
CA THR A 133 7.56 -9.51 24.67
C THR A 133 8.56 -8.75 25.52
N ILE A 134 9.86 -9.01 25.34
CA ILE A 134 10.94 -8.28 26.01
C ILE A 134 10.93 -6.80 25.60
N ASP A 135 10.78 -6.51 24.31
CA ASP A 135 10.65 -5.14 23.78
C ASP A 135 9.44 -4.39 24.39
N TYR A 136 8.32 -5.06 24.55
CA TYR A 136 7.11 -4.52 25.17
C TYR A 136 7.34 -4.14 26.64
N TRP A 137 7.92 -5.05 27.43
CA TRP A 137 8.25 -4.77 28.85
C TRP A 137 9.33 -3.70 29.00
N ASN A 138 10.21 -3.53 28.02
CA ASN A 138 11.21 -2.49 27.97
C ASN A 138 10.74 -1.22 27.23
N GLU A 139 9.47 -0.91 27.26
CA GLU A 139 8.87 0.21 26.51
C GLU A 139 9.56 1.56 26.75
N LYS A 140 10.11 1.80 27.95
CA LYS A 140 10.89 3.00 28.28
C LYS A 140 12.31 3.00 27.73
N SER A 141 12.80 1.86 27.21
CA SER A 141 14.12 1.77 26.62
C SER A 141 14.16 2.49 25.26
N LYS A 142 15.25 3.26 25.03
CA LYS A 142 15.52 3.86 23.71
C LYS A 142 15.65 2.83 22.57
N TYR A 143 15.81 1.56 22.90
CA TYR A 143 15.92 0.45 21.95
C TYR A 143 14.58 -0.27 21.70
N SER A 144 13.50 0.12 22.38
CA SER A 144 12.19 -0.48 22.13
C SER A 144 11.73 -0.22 20.68
N THR A 145 10.96 -1.12 20.12
CA THR A 145 10.42 -0.98 18.76
C THR A 145 9.64 0.32 18.62
N LYS A 146 8.86 0.68 19.62
CA LYS A 146 8.10 1.93 19.71
C LYS A 146 8.98 3.16 19.57
N ASN A 147 10.05 3.24 20.35
CA ASN A 147 10.96 4.38 20.33
C ASN A 147 11.81 4.43 19.05
N ARG A 148 12.18 3.26 18.49
CA ARG A 148 12.88 3.20 17.20
C ARG A 148 12.03 3.74 16.07
N VAL A 149 10.76 3.33 15.99
CA VAL A 149 9.82 3.82 14.98
C VAL A 149 9.62 5.33 15.12
N LEU A 150 9.35 5.83 16.33
CA LEU A 150 9.19 7.28 16.56
C LEU A 150 10.47 8.08 16.21
N LYS A 151 11.65 7.52 16.49
CA LYS A 151 12.93 8.15 16.12
C LYS A 151 13.12 8.22 14.61
N GLN A 152 12.73 7.18 13.87
CA GLN A 152 12.80 7.15 12.40
C GLN A 152 12.02 8.32 11.79
N TYR A 153 10.88 8.69 12.38
CA TYR A 153 10.08 9.84 11.93
C TYR A 153 10.58 11.20 12.45
N GLY A 154 11.58 11.24 13.32
CA GLY A 154 12.02 12.50 13.94
C GLY A 154 12.48 13.56 12.92
N ASN A 155 13.33 13.17 11.96
CA ASN A 155 13.81 14.06 10.90
C ASN A 155 12.68 14.47 9.95
N ILE A 156 11.79 13.53 9.62
CA ILE A 156 10.62 13.78 8.77
C ILE A 156 9.70 14.81 9.41
N ARG A 157 9.43 14.70 10.71
CA ARG A 157 8.59 15.65 11.46
C ARG A 157 9.13 17.08 11.40
N GLN A 158 10.44 17.23 11.65
CA GLN A 158 11.10 18.55 11.57
C GLN A 158 11.00 19.13 10.15
N PHE A 159 11.21 18.30 9.15
CA PHE A 159 11.10 18.74 7.76
C PHE A 159 9.66 19.15 7.39
N LEU A 160 8.67 18.35 7.73
CA LEU A 160 7.26 18.65 7.49
C LEU A 160 6.81 19.95 8.17
N GLY A 161 7.45 20.35 9.28
CA GLY A 161 7.18 21.61 9.98
C GLY A 161 7.62 22.87 9.23
N LYS A 162 8.51 22.78 8.21
CA LYS A 162 9.04 23.93 7.48
C LYS A 162 7.94 24.67 6.70
N ALA A 163 8.05 26.02 6.63
CA ALA A 163 7.04 26.87 5.98
C ALA A 163 6.87 26.60 4.48
N ASN A 164 7.95 26.21 3.78
CA ASN A 164 7.95 25.92 2.34
C ASN A 164 7.47 24.51 1.99
N VAL A 165 7.07 23.69 2.97
CA VAL A 165 6.57 22.33 2.77
C VAL A 165 5.05 22.30 2.85
N SER A 166 4.40 21.81 1.80
CA SER A 166 2.97 21.48 1.74
C SER A 166 2.79 19.98 1.89
N LEU A 167 1.93 19.56 2.82
CA LEU A 167 1.69 18.15 3.11
C LEU A 167 0.34 17.70 2.56
N TYR A 168 0.37 16.60 1.82
CA TYR A 168 -0.79 15.92 1.27
C TYR A 168 -0.90 14.51 1.82
N THR A 169 -2.11 13.99 1.86
CA THR A 169 -2.39 12.61 2.25
C THR A 169 -3.54 12.02 1.44
N VAL A 170 -3.78 10.72 1.57
CA VAL A 170 -4.66 9.94 0.69
C VAL A 170 -6.05 9.66 1.27
N SER A 171 -6.31 10.04 2.53
CA SER A 171 -7.62 9.90 3.18
C SER A 171 -7.74 10.83 4.39
N ASN A 172 -8.97 11.12 4.82
CA ASN A 172 -9.23 11.88 6.05
C ASN A 172 -8.77 11.09 7.29
N TYR A 173 -8.89 9.76 7.23
CA TYR A 173 -8.34 8.90 8.27
C TYR A 173 -6.83 9.15 8.42
N SER A 174 -6.06 9.06 7.32
CA SER A 174 -4.61 9.30 7.36
C SER A 174 -4.28 10.71 7.85
N SER A 175 -5.04 11.73 7.42
CA SER A 175 -4.87 13.10 7.92
C SER A 175 -5.05 13.19 9.44
N SER A 176 -6.12 12.58 9.96
CA SER A 176 -6.41 12.56 11.41
C SER A 176 -5.36 11.80 12.19
N SER A 177 -4.90 10.67 11.68
CA SER A 177 -3.85 9.85 12.28
C SER A 177 -2.52 10.62 12.33
N ILE A 178 -2.10 11.26 11.23
CA ILE A 178 -0.91 12.10 11.18
C ILE A 178 -0.98 13.20 12.22
N LEU A 179 -2.10 13.93 12.33
CA LEU A 179 -2.28 15.00 13.31
C LEU A 179 -2.33 14.51 14.77
N TYR A 180 -2.78 13.29 14.99
CA TYR A 180 -2.76 12.67 16.32
C TYR A 180 -1.34 12.35 16.77
N PHE A 181 -0.53 11.73 15.91
CA PHE A 181 0.85 11.35 16.27
C PHE A 181 1.86 12.48 16.11
N PHE A 182 1.56 13.49 15.28
CA PHE A 182 2.38 14.68 15.03
C PHE A 182 1.57 15.96 15.28
N PRO A 183 1.20 16.22 16.54
CA PRO A 183 0.31 17.33 16.88
C PRO A 183 0.89 18.72 16.54
N GLU A 184 2.20 18.85 16.40
CA GLU A 184 2.87 20.07 15.93
C GLU A 184 2.48 20.44 14.49
N LEU A 185 2.00 19.51 13.69
CA LEU A 185 1.53 19.76 12.33
C LEU A 185 0.11 20.34 12.27
N LYS A 186 -0.59 20.52 13.40
CA LYS A 186 -1.92 21.15 13.45
C LYS A 186 -1.97 22.56 12.88
N VAL A 187 -0.86 23.27 12.88
CA VAL A 187 -0.72 24.59 12.26
C VAL A 187 -0.69 24.52 10.72
N LYS A 188 -0.51 23.33 10.16
CA LYS A 188 -0.52 23.07 8.73
C LYS A 188 -1.88 22.58 8.27
N ASN A 189 -2.30 23.06 7.10
CA ASN A 189 -3.44 22.47 6.42
C ASN A 189 -2.97 21.23 5.65
N ILE A 190 -3.29 20.02 6.15
CA ILE A 190 -3.03 18.78 5.45
C ILE A 190 -4.13 18.60 4.41
N THR A 191 -3.76 18.64 3.14
CA THR A 191 -4.73 18.48 2.04
C THR A 191 -4.93 17.00 1.75
N VAL A 192 -6.18 16.55 1.76
CA VAL A 192 -6.55 15.19 1.36
C VAL A 192 -6.78 15.14 -0.13
N LEU A 193 -6.05 14.26 -0.82
CA LEU A 193 -6.21 13.95 -2.23
C LEU A 193 -6.37 12.44 -2.38
N TYR A 194 -7.60 12.00 -2.62
CA TYR A 194 -7.88 10.59 -2.86
C TYR A 194 -7.16 10.11 -4.12
N PRO A 195 -6.44 8.99 -4.04
CA PRO A 195 -5.79 8.42 -5.19
C PRO A 195 -6.79 8.07 -6.30
N PRO A 196 -6.48 8.34 -7.57
CA PRO A 196 -7.32 7.92 -8.68
C PRO A 196 -7.32 6.38 -8.78
N PRO A 197 -8.40 5.78 -9.31
CA PRO A 197 -8.41 4.35 -9.57
C PRO A 197 -7.31 3.98 -10.55
N LYS A 198 -6.74 2.78 -10.39
CA LYS A 198 -5.75 2.28 -11.33
C LYS A 198 -6.35 2.09 -12.71
N SER A 199 -5.60 2.53 -13.74
CA SER A 199 -5.95 2.25 -15.14
C SER A 199 -5.31 0.92 -15.51
N TYR A 200 -6.12 -0.07 -15.86
CA TYR A 200 -5.61 -1.31 -16.41
C TYR A 200 -5.90 -1.37 -17.90
N ILE A 201 -4.91 -1.79 -18.67
CA ILE A 201 -5.10 -2.20 -20.05
C ILE A 201 -5.62 -3.63 -19.97
N ARG A 202 -6.84 -3.86 -20.47
CA ARG A 202 -7.41 -5.20 -20.51
C ARG A 202 -6.52 -6.07 -21.40
N CYS A 203 -5.85 -7.04 -20.79
CA CYS A 203 -5.12 -8.08 -21.50
C CYS A 203 -5.93 -9.36 -21.39
N ASP A 204 -6.38 -9.90 -22.54
CA ASP A 204 -7.11 -11.18 -22.56
C ASP A 204 -6.17 -12.39 -22.37
N ASN A 205 -4.85 -12.16 -22.38
CA ASN A 205 -3.86 -13.20 -22.16
C ASN A 205 -3.63 -13.44 -20.66
N ILE A 206 -3.62 -14.70 -20.28
CA ILE A 206 -3.29 -15.18 -18.95
C ILE A 206 -1.96 -15.92 -19.07
N ASP A 207 -0.95 -15.44 -18.37
CA ASP A 207 0.40 -15.99 -18.47
C ASP A 207 0.61 -17.18 -17.51
N ASP A 208 -0.08 -17.18 -16.36
CA ASP A 208 0.06 -18.22 -15.33
C ASP A 208 -0.84 -19.44 -15.64
N VAL A 209 -0.21 -20.60 -15.83
CA VAL A 209 -0.90 -21.88 -16.12
C VAL A 209 -1.85 -22.29 -14.99
N THR A 210 -1.54 -21.98 -13.73
CA THR A 210 -2.41 -22.29 -12.59
C THR A 210 -3.70 -21.49 -12.67
N ILE A 211 -3.60 -20.20 -13.04
CA ILE A 211 -4.76 -19.32 -13.26
C ILE A 211 -5.59 -19.80 -14.46
N GLN A 212 -4.95 -20.19 -15.56
CA GLN A 212 -5.63 -20.76 -16.72
C GLN A 212 -6.45 -22.00 -16.32
N ASN A 213 -5.83 -22.91 -15.56
CA ASN A 213 -6.49 -24.15 -15.06
C ASN A 213 -7.64 -23.82 -14.10
N LEU A 214 -7.48 -22.83 -13.22
CA LEU A 214 -8.54 -22.37 -12.33
C LEU A 214 -9.76 -21.91 -13.13
N PHE A 215 -9.56 -21.06 -14.13
CA PHE A 215 -10.65 -20.51 -14.92
C PHE A 215 -11.33 -21.58 -15.80
N SER A 216 -10.55 -22.47 -16.42
CA SER A 216 -11.07 -23.59 -17.21
C SER A 216 -11.91 -24.55 -16.37
N SER A 217 -11.64 -24.64 -15.07
CA SER A 217 -12.40 -25.50 -14.15
C SER A 217 -13.78 -24.99 -13.79
N GLY A 218 -14.09 -23.70 -14.08
CA GLY A 218 -15.35 -23.03 -13.70
C GLY A 218 -15.59 -22.90 -12.19
N LYS A 219 -14.55 -23.05 -11.38
CA LYS A 219 -14.64 -23.01 -9.91
C LYS A 219 -14.81 -21.59 -9.40
N ARG A 220 -15.69 -21.40 -8.43
CA ARG A 220 -15.83 -20.15 -7.68
C ARG A 220 -14.70 -20.00 -6.67
N TYR A 221 -14.20 -18.78 -6.47
CA TYR A 221 -13.15 -18.55 -5.46
C TYR A 221 -13.27 -17.23 -4.74
N LEU A 222 -12.84 -17.24 -3.49
CA LEU A 222 -12.52 -16.07 -2.69
C LEU A 222 -11.09 -15.63 -3.04
N LEU A 223 -10.90 -14.38 -3.36
CA LEU A 223 -9.58 -13.82 -3.65
C LEU A 223 -9.01 -13.14 -2.41
N PHE A 224 -7.76 -13.43 -2.06
CA PHE A 224 -6.98 -12.74 -1.03
C PHE A 224 -5.65 -12.27 -1.62
N VAL A 225 -5.35 -10.98 -1.51
CA VAL A 225 -4.17 -10.40 -2.18
C VAL A 225 -3.07 -9.99 -1.21
N ASN A 226 -1.80 -10.13 -1.66
CA ASN A 226 -0.60 -9.71 -0.93
C ASN A 226 -0.46 -10.35 0.47
N ALA A 227 -0.71 -11.64 0.60
CA ALA A 227 -0.68 -12.36 1.87
C ALA A 227 0.72 -12.46 2.52
N ASN A 228 1.79 -12.12 1.79
CA ASN A 228 3.16 -12.02 2.30
C ASN A 228 3.41 -10.83 3.23
N ARG A 229 2.46 -9.89 3.30
CA ARG A 229 2.56 -8.72 4.17
C ARG A 229 1.76 -8.94 5.44
N ASP A 230 2.41 -8.89 6.59
CA ASP A 230 1.78 -9.16 7.90
C ASP A 230 0.58 -8.25 8.17
N ASN A 231 0.63 -6.97 7.75
CA ASN A 231 -0.48 -6.04 7.92
C ASN A 231 -1.74 -6.43 7.13
N LYS A 232 -1.65 -7.29 6.11
CA LYS A 232 -2.80 -7.81 5.36
C LYS A 232 -3.58 -8.88 6.11
N ASN A 233 -3.00 -9.41 7.22
CA ASN A 233 -3.70 -10.31 8.13
C ASN A 233 -4.27 -11.58 7.46
N PHE A 234 -3.46 -12.23 6.62
CA PHE A 234 -3.86 -13.54 6.07
C PHE A 234 -4.24 -14.55 7.16
N ASN A 235 -3.67 -14.39 8.36
CA ASN A 235 -3.92 -15.28 9.49
C ASN A 235 -5.42 -15.39 9.87
N VAL A 236 -6.21 -14.33 9.77
CA VAL A 236 -7.64 -14.36 10.08
C VAL A 236 -8.41 -15.24 9.10
N LEU A 237 -8.07 -15.18 7.80
CA LEU A 237 -8.64 -16.09 6.79
C LEU A 237 -8.15 -17.52 7.01
N ASN A 238 -6.85 -17.71 7.24
CA ASN A 238 -6.25 -19.03 7.46
C ASN A 238 -6.93 -19.80 8.60
N LYS A 239 -7.33 -19.12 9.68
CA LYS A 239 -8.05 -19.72 10.81
C LYS A 239 -9.48 -20.17 10.47
N CYS A 240 -10.09 -19.65 9.43
CA CYS A 240 -11.44 -20.03 9.04
C CYS A 240 -11.52 -20.84 7.72
N ILE A 241 -10.38 -21.17 7.10
CA ILE A 241 -10.34 -21.96 5.84
C ILE A 241 -11.14 -23.26 5.96
N ASP A 242 -10.88 -24.07 6.99
CA ASP A 242 -11.56 -25.35 7.17
C ASP A 242 -13.07 -25.18 7.32
N LYS A 243 -13.52 -24.13 8.02
CA LYS A 243 -14.96 -23.82 8.13
C LYS A 243 -15.55 -23.42 6.77
N VAL A 244 -14.82 -22.60 5.99
CA VAL A 244 -15.26 -22.19 4.67
C VAL A 244 -15.36 -23.39 3.74
N VAL A 245 -14.33 -24.22 3.66
CA VAL A 245 -14.29 -25.39 2.77
C VAL A 245 -15.34 -26.43 3.17
N SER A 246 -15.56 -26.66 4.46
CA SER A 246 -16.58 -27.62 4.94
C SER A 246 -18.01 -27.16 4.64
N ASN A 247 -18.29 -25.85 4.73
CA ASN A 247 -19.62 -25.29 4.45
C ASN A 247 -19.85 -25.02 2.94
N PHE A 248 -18.78 -24.81 2.19
CA PHE A 248 -18.81 -24.47 0.76
C PHE A 248 -17.81 -25.34 -0.01
N PRO A 249 -18.08 -26.65 -0.21
CA PRO A 249 -17.11 -27.61 -0.80
C PRO A 249 -16.63 -27.26 -2.21
N ASN A 250 -17.42 -26.47 -2.96
CA ASN A 250 -17.10 -26.02 -4.31
C ASN A 250 -16.46 -24.62 -4.33
N MET A 251 -16.21 -24.01 -3.16
CA MET A 251 -15.51 -22.73 -3.04
C MET A 251 -14.01 -22.96 -2.92
N TYR A 252 -13.25 -22.26 -3.72
CA TYR A 252 -11.80 -22.18 -3.64
C TYR A 252 -11.36 -20.89 -2.97
N ILE A 253 -10.15 -20.88 -2.47
CA ILE A 253 -9.49 -19.69 -1.91
C ILE A 253 -8.22 -19.49 -2.72
N VAL A 254 -8.13 -18.37 -3.42
CA VAL A 254 -6.95 -17.98 -4.21
C VAL A 254 -6.21 -16.90 -3.44
N VAL A 255 -4.93 -17.14 -3.18
CA VAL A 255 -4.11 -16.27 -2.35
C VAL A 255 -2.88 -15.84 -3.13
N THR A 256 -2.68 -14.53 -3.33
CA THR A 256 -1.47 -14.01 -4.00
C THR A 256 -0.40 -13.57 -2.99
N GLY A 257 0.86 -13.58 -3.42
CA GLY A 257 2.00 -13.19 -2.58
C GLY A 257 2.51 -14.29 -1.64
N LEU A 258 2.02 -15.51 -1.73
CA LEU A 258 2.54 -16.65 -0.98
C LEU A 258 3.17 -17.67 -1.92
N ASN A 259 4.45 -17.97 -1.70
CA ASN A 259 5.18 -19.05 -2.37
C ASN A 259 5.15 -20.35 -1.53
N MET A 260 4.03 -20.66 -0.91
CA MET A 260 3.90 -21.88 -0.08
C MET A 260 3.00 -22.89 -0.79
N GLN A 261 3.42 -24.16 -0.77
CA GLN A 261 2.46 -25.24 -0.98
C GLN A 261 1.51 -25.27 0.22
N VAL A 262 0.24 -24.97 -0.02
CA VAL A 262 -0.80 -25.07 1.00
C VAL A 262 -1.40 -26.47 0.88
N GLU A 263 -1.30 -27.27 1.94
CA GLU A 263 -1.77 -28.66 1.95
C GLU A 263 -3.30 -28.82 1.84
N THR A 264 -4.02 -27.70 1.94
CA THR A 264 -5.49 -27.72 1.91
C THR A 264 -6.02 -27.79 0.48
N LYS A 265 -6.80 -28.79 0.17
CA LYS A 265 -7.30 -29.16 -1.19
C LYS A 265 -7.96 -28.02 -1.97
N ASN A 266 -8.57 -27.04 -1.31
CA ASN A 266 -9.30 -25.94 -1.94
C ASN A 266 -8.56 -24.59 -1.87
N VAL A 267 -7.26 -24.57 -1.52
CA VAL A 267 -6.45 -23.35 -1.47
C VAL A 267 -5.42 -23.37 -2.59
N ILE A 268 -5.39 -22.31 -3.38
CA ILE A 268 -4.41 -22.07 -4.45
C ILE A 268 -3.56 -20.88 -4.01
N ALA A 269 -2.31 -21.14 -3.67
CA ALA A 269 -1.33 -20.11 -3.37
C ALA A 269 -0.56 -19.74 -4.63
N LEU A 270 -0.62 -18.48 -4.99
CA LEU A 270 0.12 -17.88 -6.09
C LEU A 270 1.20 -16.97 -5.51
N GLY A 271 2.39 -17.03 -6.06
CA GLY A 271 3.48 -16.12 -5.72
C GLY A 271 3.21 -14.70 -6.21
N TYR A 272 4.20 -14.12 -6.86
CA TYR A 272 4.02 -12.87 -7.60
C TYR A 272 3.10 -13.14 -8.81
N VAL A 273 2.15 -12.24 -8.99
CA VAL A 273 1.18 -12.30 -10.09
C VAL A 273 1.35 -11.04 -10.93
N SER A 274 1.40 -11.18 -12.26
CA SER A 274 1.47 -10.07 -13.19
C SER A 274 0.26 -9.14 -13.06
N ASN A 275 0.37 -7.89 -13.50
CA ASN A 275 -0.76 -6.95 -13.47
C ASN A 275 -1.94 -7.47 -14.30
N SER A 276 -1.67 -8.10 -15.46
CA SER A 276 -2.68 -8.70 -16.33
C SER A 276 -3.42 -9.84 -15.63
N ASP A 277 -2.67 -10.77 -15.03
CA ASP A 277 -3.25 -11.90 -14.31
C ASP A 277 -4.00 -11.45 -13.05
N MET A 278 -3.50 -10.42 -12.35
CA MET A 278 -4.22 -9.82 -11.22
C MET A 278 -5.58 -9.26 -11.62
N GLU A 279 -5.64 -8.55 -12.76
CA GLU A 279 -6.90 -8.01 -13.27
C GLU A 279 -7.90 -9.13 -13.60
N ASN A 280 -7.44 -10.18 -14.25
CA ASN A 280 -8.25 -11.37 -14.54
C ASN A 280 -8.73 -12.06 -13.24
N LEU A 281 -7.88 -12.12 -12.21
CA LEU A 281 -8.26 -12.67 -10.90
C LEU A 281 -9.33 -11.80 -10.22
N TYR A 282 -9.24 -10.47 -10.26
CA TYR A 282 -10.30 -9.61 -9.73
C TYR A 282 -11.60 -9.82 -10.50
N GLN A 283 -11.57 -9.79 -11.82
CA GLN A 283 -12.76 -9.85 -12.66
C GLN A 283 -13.57 -11.14 -12.47
N LYS A 284 -12.89 -12.26 -12.19
CA LYS A 284 -13.51 -13.60 -12.10
C LYS A 284 -13.69 -14.09 -10.67
N ALA A 285 -13.26 -13.33 -9.66
CA ALA A 285 -13.46 -13.69 -8.27
C ALA A 285 -14.95 -13.72 -7.91
N TRP A 286 -15.32 -14.66 -7.04
CA TRP A 286 -16.65 -14.64 -6.43
C TRP A 286 -16.76 -13.52 -5.39
N ALA A 287 -15.71 -13.28 -4.62
CA ALA A 287 -15.57 -12.13 -3.75
C ALA A 287 -14.11 -11.86 -3.41
N LEU A 288 -13.79 -10.61 -3.06
CA LEU A 288 -12.51 -10.24 -2.45
C LEU A 288 -12.61 -10.28 -0.93
N ILE A 289 -11.62 -10.88 -0.27
CA ILE A 289 -11.39 -10.77 1.17
C ILE A 289 -10.22 -9.80 1.38
N TYR A 290 -10.47 -8.71 2.11
CA TYR A 290 -9.44 -7.70 2.41
C TYR A 290 -9.38 -7.41 3.91
N ALA A 291 -8.50 -8.12 4.61
CA ALA A 291 -8.50 -8.25 6.06
C ALA A 291 -7.48 -7.37 6.79
N SER A 292 -6.99 -6.33 6.15
CA SER A 292 -5.88 -5.52 6.65
C SER A 292 -6.12 -4.96 8.04
N TYR A 293 -5.05 -4.87 8.84
CA TYR A 293 -5.06 -4.17 10.13
C TYR A 293 -4.91 -2.65 10.00
N THR A 294 -4.25 -2.19 8.93
CA THR A 294 -4.03 -0.76 8.66
C THR A 294 -3.92 -0.50 7.17
N GLU A 295 -4.54 0.60 6.73
CA GLU A 295 -4.51 1.08 5.34
C GLU A 295 -4.64 2.60 5.29
N GLY A 296 -3.84 3.21 4.41
CA GLY A 296 -4.00 4.62 4.09
C GLY A 296 -5.14 4.90 3.12
N PHE A 297 -5.37 3.98 2.14
CA PHE A 297 -6.43 4.11 1.13
C PHE A 297 -7.09 2.76 0.80
N GLY A 298 -6.31 1.74 0.37
CA GLY A 298 -6.83 0.42 0.06
C GLY A 298 -7.31 0.26 -1.39
N TYR A 299 -6.40 0.17 -2.34
CA TYR A 299 -6.72 -0.06 -3.76
C TYR A 299 -7.46 -1.37 -4.05
N PRO A 300 -7.07 -2.55 -3.50
CA PRO A 300 -7.68 -3.82 -3.84
C PRO A 300 -9.21 -3.89 -3.76
N PRO A 301 -9.87 -3.36 -2.73
CA PRO A 301 -11.32 -3.26 -2.70
C PRO A 301 -11.91 -2.49 -3.89
N ILE A 302 -11.33 -1.34 -4.24
CA ILE A 302 -11.81 -0.52 -5.36
C ILE A 302 -11.60 -1.23 -6.69
N GLU A 303 -10.46 -1.92 -6.85
CA GLU A 303 -10.15 -2.73 -8.02
C GLU A 303 -11.19 -3.85 -8.22
N SER A 304 -11.60 -4.49 -7.13
CA SER A 304 -12.63 -5.53 -7.16
C SER A 304 -14.02 -4.98 -7.52
N LEU A 305 -14.43 -3.87 -6.87
CA LEU A 305 -15.72 -3.22 -7.13
C LEU A 305 -15.85 -2.72 -8.58
N LYS A 306 -14.75 -2.35 -9.24
CA LYS A 306 -14.74 -1.99 -10.67
C LYS A 306 -15.35 -3.09 -11.56
N TYR A 307 -15.23 -4.35 -11.15
CA TYR A 307 -15.76 -5.51 -11.87
C TYR A 307 -17.06 -6.04 -11.26
N SER A 308 -17.73 -5.28 -10.42
CA SER A 308 -18.94 -5.73 -9.71
C SER A 308 -18.71 -6.98 -8.86
N VAL A 309 -17.48 -7.17 -8.38
CA VAL A 309 -17.14 -8.28 -7.49
C VAL A 309 -17.30 -7.83 -6.05
N PRO A 310 -18.15 -8.50 -5.26
CA PRO A 310 -18.38 -8.18 -3.87
C PRO A 310 -17.12 -8.19 -3.02
N VAL A 311 -17.08 -7.33 -2.01
CA VAL A 311 -15.93 -7.18 -1.11
C VAL A 311 -16.35 -7.42 0.33
N ILE A 312 -15.56 -8.24 1.03
CA ILE A 312 -15.61 -8.40 2.49
C ILE A 312 -14.31 -7.79 3.03
N THR A 313 -14.40 -6.70 3.78
CA THR A 313 -13.23 -5.96 4.25
C THR A 313 -13.25 -5.71 5.75
N SER A 314 -12.07 -5.47 6.33
CA SER A 314 -11.96 -5.03 7.72
C SER A 314 -12.57 -3.65 7.93
N ASN A 315 -13.20 -3.43 9.09
CA ASN A 315 -13.84 -2.16 9.47
C ASN A 315 -12.87 -1.19 10.15
N VAL A 316 -11.65 -1.06 9.62
CA VAL A 316 -10.58 -0.26 10.24
C VAL A 316 -10.02 0.80 9.29
N CYS A 317 -9.38 1.79 9.88
CA CYS A 317 -8.64 2.84 9.17
C CYS A 317 -9.48 3.56 8.11
N SER A 318 -8.94 3.71 6.91
CA SER A 318 -9.61 4.40 5.80
C SER A 318 -10.74 3.58 5.15
N MET A 319 -10.89 2.28 5.45
CA MET A 319 -11.85 1.43 4.75
C MET A 319 -13.30 1.92 4.82
N PRO A 320 -13.86 2.29 6.00
CA PRO A 320 -15.23 2.83 6.05
C PRO A 320 -15.39 4.17 5.31
N GLU A 321 -14.35 5.00 5.32
CA GLU A 321 -14.34 6.28 4.60
C GLU A 321 -14.42 6.08 3.08
N ILE A 322 -13.59 5.16 2.56
CA ILE A 322 -13.42 4.96 1.12
C ILE A 322 -14.55 4.14 0.50
N LEU A 323 -15.03 3.13 1.21
CA LEU A 323 -15.96 2.13 0.66
C LEU A 323 -17.41 2.33 1.13
N SER A 324 -17.63 3.16 2.15
CA SER A 324 -18.97 3.48 2.66
C SER A 324 -19.81 2.22 2.88
N ASN A 325 -21.00 2.12 2.33
CA ASN A 325 -21.91 0.98 2.42
C ASN A 325 -21.85 0.01 1.22
N ALA A 326 -20.85 0.15 0.35
CA ALA A 326 -20.72 -0.69 -0.84
C ALA A 326 -20.16 -2.10 -0.56
N VAL A 327 -19.83 -2.42 0.68
CA VAL A 327 -19.11 -3.65 1.06
C VAL A 327 -19.61 -4.24 2.36
N LEU A 328 -19.25 -5.49 2.62
CA LEU A 328 -19.46 -6.12 3.92
C LEU A 328 -18.26 -5.89 4.82
N TYR A 329 -18.50 -5.36 6.00
CA TYR A 329 -17.44 -5.11 7.00
C TYR A 329 -17.38 -6.22 8.05
N PHE A 330 -16.17 -6.56 8.49
CA PHE A 330 -15.91 -7.47 9.61
C PHE A 330 -14.79 -6.97 10.50
N SER A 331 -14.72 -7.46 11.72
CA SER A 331 -13.63 -7.19 12.65
C SER A 331 -12.38 -8.01 12.27
N PRO A 332 -11.22 -7.39 11.96
CA PRO A 332 -10.01 -8.13 11.58
C PRO A 332 -9.42 -8.98 12.71
N PHE A 333 -9.96 -8.87 13.93
CA PHE A 333 -9.51 -9.58 15.12
C PHE A 333 -10.31 -10.88 15.38
N TYR A 334 -11.41 -11.11 14.63
CA TYR A 334 -12.34 -12.22 14.84
C TYR A 334 -12.57 -13.01 13.57
N GLU A 335 -11.98 -14.21 13.49
CA GLU A 335 -12.15 -15.10 12.33
C GLU A 335 -13.59 -15.56 12.13
N ASN A 336 -14.38 -15.69 13.22
CA ASN A 336 -15.79 -16.05 13.09
C ASN A 336 -16.62 -14.94 12.45
N ASP A 337 -16.29 -13.67 12.68
CA ASP A 337 -16.99 -12.56 12.03
C ASP A 337 -16.75 -12.59 10.52
N LEU A 338 -15.49 -12.82 10.07
CA LEU A 338 -15.19 -13.04 8.65
C LEU A 338 -16.01 -14.21 8.09
N PHE A 339 -16.03 -15.34 8.77
CA PHE A 339 -16.82 -16.49 8.32
C PHE A 339 -18.32 -16.16 8.20
N PHE A 340 -18.90 -15.46 9.17
CA PHE A 340 -20.31 -15.05 9.13
C PHE A 340 -20.59 -14.10 7.96
N LYS A 341 -19.66 -13.20 7.60
CA LYS A 341 -19.80 -12.34 6.42
C LYS A 341 -19.73 -13.13 5.11
N ILE A 342 -18.91 -14.18 5.03
CA ILE A 342 -18.90 -15.08 3.88
C ILE A 342 -20.25 -15.81 3.75
N VAL A 343 -20.82 -16.28 4.85
CA VAL A 343 -22.16 -16.92 4.88
C VAL A 343 -23.25 -15.91 4.49
N GLN A 344 -23.20 -14.68 5.02
CA GLN A 344 -24.14 -13.61 4.67
C GLN A 344 -24.07 -13.31 3.17
N LEU A 345 -22.87 -13.09 2.65
CA LEU A 345 -22.69 -12.85 1.21
C LEU A 345 -23.24 -14.00 0.36
N HIS A 346 -23.01 -15.25 0.77
CA HIS A 346 -23.53 -16.41 0.02
C HIS A 346 -25.06 -16.42 -0.07
N LYS A 347 -25.76 -16.01 0.99
CA LYS A 347 -27.22 -15.93 1.03
C LYS A 347 -27.79 -14.76 0.22
N GLU A 348 -27.06 -13.65 0.19
CA GLU A 348 -27.52 -12.36 -0.33
C GLU A 348 -26.67 -11.89 -1.54
N TYR A 349 -26.06 -12.84 -2.27
CA TYR A 349 -25.06 -12.53 -3.30
C TYR A 349 -25.55 -11.54 -4.36
N GLN A 350 -26.78 -11.70 -4.81
CA GLN A 350 -27.42 -10.83 -5.83
C GLN A 350 -27.56 -9.37 -5.38
N TYR A 351 -27.67 -9.16 -4.07
CA TYR A 351 -27.75 -7.81 -3.49
C TYR A 351 -26.38 -7.10 -3.44
N TYR A 352 -25.29 -7.87 -3.31
CA TYR A 352 -23.94 -7.32 -3.17
C TYR A 352 -23.14 -7.31 -4.50
N GLN A 353 -23.66 -7.91 -5.56
CA GLN A 353 -23.11 -7.86 -6.90
C GLN A 353 -23.62 -6.61 -7.67
#